data_acb609575a1121c90fea4dae67d59622
#
_entry.id   acb609575a1121c90fea4dae67d59622
#
_cell.length_a   1.000
_cell.length_b   1.000
_cell.length_c   1.000
_cell.angle_alpha   90.00
_cell.angle_beta   90.00
_cell.angle_gamma   90.00
#
_symmetry.space_group_name_H-M   'P 1'
#
loop_
_entity.id
_entity.type
_entity.pdbx_description
1 polymer ?
#
loop_
_entity_poly.entity_id
_entity_poly.type
_entity_poly.pdbx_seq_one_letter_code
_entity_poly.pdbx_strand_id
1 'polypeptide(L)'
;MDADDTEEAEESVWMMYDGTEEPEEPDEPELDEGFHQDGSVAINEMNFPDDEFRKKIKKYDTNKDGLLADSENRKITKLEFEEKIQTEGIEYLRYLKKIVLTDGICSIMNSSSLEEIEISDAYKVDHLRVASFSGCTALKSLSIDAGIDLDAGIDFTGCQKLETLTIKEYMGAALDLSPCIALKKLDIENLYGKDRSSIAKLDLNSQQKILELSLKAVKLSEDFVLPKSVQK
;
A
#
# COMPACT_ATOMS: atom_id res chain seq x y z
N MET A 1 82.01 -24.05 -25.92
CA MET A 1 82.04 -24.59 -24.58
C MET A 1 80.60 -24.32 -24.05
N ASP A 2 80.00 -25.13 -24.41
CA ASP A 2 79.22 -26.33 -24.24
C ASP A 2 77.80 -25.96 -23.64
N ALA A 3 76.94 -26.09 -24.53
CA ALA A 3 75.48 -26.08 -24.24
C ALA A 3 75.15 -27.40 -23.55
N ASP A 4 74.26 -27.38 -22.61
CA ASP A 4 73.55 -28.57 -22.20
C ASP A 4 72.08 -28.28 -22.25
N ASP A 5 71.42 -28.80 -23.32
CA ASP A 5 69.98 -28.85 -23.54
C ASP A 5 69.45 -30.00 -22.69
N THR A 6 68.62 -29.70 -21.74
CA THR A 6 67.72 -30.71 -21.17
C THR A 6 66.32 -30.31 -21.44
N GLU A 7 65.71 -30.94 -22.44
CA GLU A 7 64.26 -30.99 -22.68
C GLU A 7 63.55 -31.67 -21.49
N GLU A 8 62.75 -30.91 -20.76
CA GLU A 8 61.78 -31.48 -19.83
C GLU A 8 60.50 -31.77 -20.60
N ALA A 9 60.19 -33.05 -20.71
CA ALA A 9 58.94 -33.53 -21.28
C ALA A 9 57.80 -33.20 -20.34
N GLU A 10 56.87 -32.35 -20.77
CA GLU A 10 55.59 -32.14 -20.09
C GLU A 10 54.73 -33.40 -20.25
N GLU A 11 54.60 -34.17 -19.16
CA GLU A 11 53.56 -35.20 -19.04
C GLU A 11 52.21 -34.53 -18.93
N SER A 12 51.41 -34.59 -19.99
CA SER A 12 49.98 -34.24 -19.99
C SER A 12 49.19 -35.26 -19.16
N VAL A 13 48.89 -34.89 -17.91
CA VAL A 13 47.97 -35.65 -17.07
C VAL A 13 46.57 -35.41 -17.56
N TRP A 14 46.00 -36.34 -18.30
CA TRP A 14 44.59 -36.41 -18.59
C TRP A 14 43.88 -36.80 -17.30
N MET A 15 43.27 -35.81 -16.61
CA MET A 15 42.24 -36.11 -15.61
C MET A 15 41.06 -36.78 -16.29
N MET A 16 40.87 -38.06 -16.03
CA MET A 16 39.61 -38.72 -16.27
C MET A 16 38.57 -38.04 -15.41
N TYR A 17 37.62 -37.37 -16.05
CA TYR A 17 36.44 -36.87 -15.41
C TYR A 17 35.63 -38.10 -14.98
N ASP A 18 35.68 -38.43 -13.70
CA ASP A 18 34.79 -39.40 -13.08
C ASP A 18 33.40 -38.76 -13.04
N GLY A 19 32.47 -39.28 -13.85
CA GLY A 19 31.12 -38.81 -13.98
C GLY A 19 30.28 -39.09 -12.74
N THR A 20 30.71 -38.60 -11.59
CA THR A 20 29.84 -38.41 -10.45
C THR A 20 29.01 -37.19 -10.74
N GLU A 21 27.77 -37.39 -11.18
CA GLU A 21 26.76 -36.35 -11.21
C GLU A 21 26.76 -35.70 -9.82
N GLU A 22 27.11 -34.39 -9.75
CA GLU A 22 26.86 -33.61 -8.54
C GLU A 22 25.36 -33.79 -8.21
N PRO A 23 24.99 -34.08 -6.97
CA PRO A 23 23.60 -34.14 -6.60
C PRO A 23 22.96 -32.81 -7.01
N GLU A 24 21.97 -32.88 -7.90
CA GLU A 24 21.15 -31.73 -8.25
C GLU A 24 20.71 -31.11 -6.92
N GLU A 25 21.11 -29.87 -6.66
CA GLU A 25 20.59 -29.11 -5.55
C GLU A 25 19.07 -29.15 -5.72
N PRO A 26 18.31 -29.50 -4.66
CA PRO A 26 16.87 -29.52 -4.76
C PRO A 26 16.43 -28.16 -5.28
N ASP A 27 15.69 -28.16 -6.38
CA ASP A 27 15.10 -26.96 -6.96
C ASP A 27 14.53 -26.12 -5.83
N GLU A 28 15.09 -24.91 -5.64
CA GLU A 28 14.48 -23.95 -4.72
C GLU A 28 13.01 -23.84 -5.14
N PRO A 29 12.05 -24.01 -4.22
CA PRO A 29 10.66 -23.96 -4.60
C PRO A 29 10.41 -22.65 -5.33
N GLU A 30 9.96 -22.75 -6.59
CA GLU A 30 9.58 -21.58 -7.39
C GLU A 30 8.68 -20.72 -6.51
N LEU A 31 9.14 -19.52 -6.17
CA LEU A 31 8.39 -18.58 -5.34
C LEU A 31 7.16 -18.18 -6.13
N ASP A 32 6.02 -18.71 -5.70
CA ASP A 32 4.76 -18.66 -6.41
C ASP A 32 4.12 -17.29 -6.18
N GLU A 33 4.23 -16.40 -7.17
CA GLU A 33 3.73 -15.03 -7.13
C GLU A 33 2.35 -14.92 -7.78
N GLY A 34 1.42 -14.28 -7.07
CA GLY A 34 0.11 -13.96 -7.62
C GLY A 34 -0.93 -15.06 -7.44
N PHE A 35 -1.97 -14.98 -8.30
CA PHE A 35 -3.07 -15.93 -8.27
C PHE A 35 -2.75 -17.19 -9.09
N HIS A 36 -3.03 -18.33 -8.51
CA HIS A 36 -3.08 -19.61 -9.23
C HIS A 36 -4.29 -19.68 -10.18
N GLN A 37 -4.32 -20.69 -11.05
CA GLN A 37 -5.42 -20.89 -12.01
C GLN A 37 -6.78 -21.14 -11.34
N ASP A 38 -6.78 -21.70 -10.12
CA ASP A 38 -7.99 -21.94 -9.31
C ASP A 38 -8.42 -20.69 -8.51
N GLY A 39 -7.64 -19.62 -8.60
CA GLY A 39 -7.86 -18.35 -7.91
C GLY A 39 -7.41 -18.32 -6.46
N SER A 40 -6.70 -19.34 -5.97
CA SER A 40 -5.97 -19.29 -4.70
C SER A 40 -4.72 -18.41 -4.83
N VAL A 41 -4.12 -18.03 -3.71
CA VAL A 41 -2.85 -17.32 -3.65
C VAL A 41 -1.99 -17.89 -2.52
N ALA A 42 -0.70 -18.10 -2.79
CA ALA A 42 0.21 -18.61 -1.77
C ALA A 42 0.43 -17.59 -0.65
N ILE A 43 0.36 -18.06 0.61
CA ILE A 43 0.59 -17.22 1.79
C ILE A 43 2.08 -17.25 2.13
N ASN A 44 2.88 -16.61 1.30
CA ASN A 44 4.33 -16.55 1.38
C ASN A 44 4.85 -15.11 1.49
N GLU A 45 6.18 -14.94 1.56
CA GLU A 45 6.82 -13.63 1.67
C GLU A 45 6.76 -12.81 0.38
N MET A 46 6.58 -13.46 -0.76
CA MET A 46 6.46 -12.78 -2.03
C MET A 46 5.11 -12.11 -2.19
N ASN A 47 4.02 -12.82 -1.83
CA ASN A 47 2.66 -12.29 -1.95
C ASN A 47 2.24 -11.42 -0.75
N PHE A 48 2.78 -11.69 0.44
CA PHE A 48 2.51 -10.95 1.68
C PHE A 48 3.83 -10.72 2.42
N PRO A 49 4.64 -9.74 2.01
CA PRO A 49 6.00 -9.54 2.54
C PRO A 49 6.01 -9.16 4.03
N ASP A 50 5.02 -8.44 4.52
CA ASP A 50 4.93 -8.08 5.93
C ASP A 50 4.54 -9.29 6.80
N ASP A 51 5.33 -9.56 7.83
CA ASP A 51 5.15 -10.72 8.73
C ASP A 51 3.84 -10.68 9.49
N GLU A 52 3.46 -9.52 10.03
CA GLU A 52 2.24 -9.41 10.84
C GLU A 52 1.00 -9.47 9.93
N PHE A 53 1.07 -8.88 8.74
CA PHE A 53 0.03 -9.02 7.75
C PHE A 53 -0.12 -10.50 7.34
N ARG A 54 0.98 -11.15 6.96
CA ARG A 54 1.00 -12.58 6.59
C ARG A 54 0.49 -13.48 7.73
N LYS A 55 0.89 -13.25 8.99
CA LYS A 55 0.35 -13.98 10.15
C LYS A 55 -1.17 -13.80 10.31
N LYS A 56 -1.68 -12.61 10.02
CA LYS A 56 -3.11 -12.32 10.06
C LYS A 56 -3.84 -13.12 8.99
N ILE A 57 -3.30 -13.17 7.76
CA ILE A 57 -3.88 -13.93 6.65
C ILE A 57 -3.84 -15.43 6.90
N LYS A 58 -2.73 -15.97 7.44
CA LYS A 58 -2.62 -17.40 7.82
C LYS A 58 -3.72 -17.91 8.75
N LYS A 59 -4.39 -17.03 9.49
CA LYS A 59 -5.53 -17.44 10.36
C LYS A 59 -6.76 -17.85 9.55
N TYR A 60 -6.83 -17.48 8.28
CA TYR A 60 -7.92 -17.83 7.38
C TYR A 60 -7.63 -19.09 6.56
N ASP A 61 -6.38 -19.52 6.47
CA ASP A 61 -5.97 -20.81 5.93
C ASP A 61 -6.42 -21.93 6.89
N THR A 62 -7.63 -22.44 6.65
CA THR A 62 -8.30 -23.38 7.58
C THR A 62 -7.86 -24.82 7.39
N ASN A 63 -7.40 -25.18 6.20
CA ASN A 63 -6.89 -26.51 5.88
C ASN A 63 -5.37 -26.62 6.06
N LYS A 64 -4.67 -25.48 6.26
CA LYS A 64 -3.23 -25.37 6.50
C LYS A 64 -2.36 -25.88 5.34
N ASP A 65 -2.81 -25.64 4.12
CA ASP A 65 -2.05 -25.99 2.92
C ASP A 65 -1.10 -24.87 2.45
N GLY A 66 -1.11 -23.73 3.14
CA GLY A 66 -0.29 -22.57 2.82
C GLY A 66 -0.86 -21.69 1.70
N LEU A 67 -2.06 -22.02 1.23
CA LEU A 67 -2.77 -21.26 0.20
C LEU A 67 -3.97 -20.53 0.82
N LEU A 68 -4.27 -19.35 0.31
CA LEU A 68 -5.53 -18.66 0.57
C LEU A 68 -6.50 -19.00 -0.57
N ALA A 69 -7.31 -20.03 -0.38
CA ALA A 69 -8.33 -20.43 -1.35
C ALA A 69 -9.41 -19.35 -1.48
N ASP A 70 -10.14 -19.32 -2.60
CA ASP A 70 -11.22 -18.33 -2.81
C ASP A 70 -12.31 -18.41 -1.71
N SER A 71 -12.64 -19.62 -1.24
CA SER A 71 -13.60 -19.84 -0.16
C SER A 71 -13.13 -19.29 1.21
N GLU A 72 -11.83 -19.19 1.42
CA GLU A 72 -11.21 -18.63 2.63
C GLU A 72 -11.08 -17.11 2.49
N ASN A 73 -10.64 -16.63 1.32
CA ASN A 73 -10.56 -15.23 0.99
C ASN A 73 -11.92 -14.52 1.16
N ARG A 74 -13.03 -15.20 0.79
CA ARG A 74 -14.40 -14.68 1.01
C ARG A 74 -14.74 -14.37 2.46
N LYS A 75 -14.03 -14.96 3.41
CA LYS A 75 -14.24 -14.72 4.85
C LYS A 75 -13.51 -13.46 5.32
N ILE A 76 -12.53 -12.96 4.53
CA ILE A 76 -11.75 -11.78 4.85
C ILE A 76 -12.47 -10.53 4.33
N THR A 77 -13.44 -10.07 5.09
CA THR A 77 -14.21 -8.86 4.74
C THR A 77 -13.77 -7.62 5.51
N LYS A 78 -13.10 -7.82 6.64
CA LYS A 78 -12.55 -6.76 7.49
C LYS A 78 -11.22 -7.21 8.09
N LEU A 79 -10.25 -6.31 8.11
CA LEU A 79 -8.98 -6.48 8.83
C LEU A 79 -8.73 -5.28 9.73
N GLU A 80 -8.12 -5.54 10.88
CA GLU A 80 -7.73 -4.54 11.86
C GLU A 80 -6.30 -4.84 12.33
N PHE A 81 -5.47 -3.81 12.39
CA PHE A 81 -4.10 -3.90 12.87
C PHE A 81 -3.83 -2.79 13.89
N GLU A 82 -3.27 -3.19 15.02
CA GLU A 82 -2.84 -2.29 16.10
C GLU A 82 -1.35 -1.97 16.01
N GLU A 83 -0.62 -2.68 15.15
CA GLU A 83 0.80 -2.55 14.93
C GLU A 83 1.07 -1.99 13.54
N LYS A 84 2.23 -1.37 13.38
CA LYS A 84 2.70 -0.87 12.09
C LYS A 84 2.92 -2.04 11.13
N ILE A 85 2.27 -2.00 9.99
CA ILE A 85 2.38 -3.01 8.94
C ILE A 85 2.66 -2.37 7.58
N GLN A 86 3.15 -3.19 6.65
CA GLN A 86 3.12 -2.92 5.21
C GLN A 86 1.95 -3.69 4.60
N THR A 87 1.28 -3.11 3.62
CA THR A 87 0.02 -3.66 3.07
C THR A 87 0.16 -4.25 1.68
N GLU A 88 1.39 -4.46 1.22
CA GLU A 88 1.66 -5.22 0.01
C GLU A 88 1.02 -6.61 0.12
N GLY A 89 0.30 -7.02 -0.93
CA GLY A 89 -0.53 -8.23 -0.94
C GLY A 89 -2.01 -7.98 -0.65
N ILE A 90 -2.39 -6.76 -0.26
CA ILE A 90 -3.80 -6.42 -0.04
C ILE A 90 -4.65 -6.56 -1.31
N GLU A 91 -4.05 -6.42 -2.49
CA GLU A 91 -4.67 -6.60 -3.80
C GLU A 91 -5.18 -8.02 -4.02
N TYR A 92 -4.60 -9.02 -3.33
CA TYR A 92 -5.05 -10.40 -3.36
C TYR A 92 -6.32 -10.65 -2.54
N LEU A 93 -6.70 -9.70 -1.67
CA LEU A 93 -7.87 -9.83 -0.79
C LEU A 93 -9.14 -9.32 -1.48
N ARG A 94 -9.66 -10.09 -2.44
CA ARG A 94 -10.76 -9.69 -3.34
C ARG A 94 -12.09 -9.36 -2.66
N TYR A 95 -12.27 -9.78 -1.42
CA TYR A 95 -13.51 -9.60 -0.67
C TYR A 95 -13.36 -8.65 0.52
N LEU A 96 -12.16 -8.11 0.74
CA LEU A 96 -11.89 -7.16 1.80
C LEU A 96 -12.62 -5.86 1.54
N LYS A 97 -13.51 -5.47 2.47
CA LYS A 97 -14.32 -4.25 2.37
C LYS A 97 -13.82 -3.13 3.27
N LYS A 98 -13.25 -3.49 4.41
CA LYS A 98 -12.76 -2.52 5.40
C LYS A 98 -11.41 -2.92 5.95
N ILE A 99 -10.53 -1.92 6.09
CA ILE A 99 -9.30 -2.04 6.85
C ILE A 99 -9.19 -0.92 7.88
N VAL A 100 -8.73 -1.27 9.07
CA VAL A 100 -8.44 -0.33 10.16
C VAL A 100 -6.99 -0.50 10.58
N LEU A 101 -6.25 0.59 10.56
CA LEU A 101 -4.83 0.66 10.92
C LEU A 101 -4.67 1.65 12.07
N THR A 102 -4.22 1.18 13.23
CA THR A 102 -4.14 2.01 14.44
C THR A 102 -2.74 2.57 14.68
N ASP A 103 -1.71 1.97 14.12
CA ASP A 103 -0.35 2.47 14.20
C ASP A 103 0.35 2.40 12.85
N GLY A 104 0.88 3.52 12.45
CA GLY A 104 1.67 3.64 11.24
C GLY A 104 0.86 3.66 9.96
N ILE A 105 1.61 3.84 8.90
CA ILE A 105 1.11 4.07 7.59
C ILE A 105 1.64 3.17 6.63
N CYS A 106 0.80 3.07 5.68
CA CYS A 106 1.12 2.44 4.45
C CYS A 106 0.43 3.14 3.30
N SER A 107 0.99 2.94 2.17
CA SER A 107 0.26 3.11 0.94
C SER A 107 -0.61 1.87 0.77
N ILE A 108 -1.91 2.07 0.58
CA ILE A 108 -2.84 1.00 0.22
C ILE A 108 -3.15 1.16 -1.26
N MET A 109 -2.57 0.30 -2.08
CA MET A 109 -2.68 0.43 -3.53
C MET A 109 -3.36 -0.79 -4.16
N ASN A 110 -3.98 -0.56 -5.32
CA ASN A 110 -4.52 -1.59 -6.20
C ASN A 110 -5.62 -2.50 -5.60
N SER A 111 -6.22 -2.10 -4.46
CA SER A 111 -7.34 -2.84 -3.90
C SER A 111 -8.64 -2.47 -4.60
N SER A 112 -9.11 -3.35 -5.48
CA SER A 112 -10.35 -3.14 -6.23
C SER A 112 -11.61 -3.43 -5.43
N SER A 113 -11.50 -4.00 -4.24
CA SER A 113 -12.61 -4.44 -3.40
C SER A 113 -12.86 -3.56 -2.16
N LEU A 114 -11.81 -2.84 -1.71
CA LEU A 114 -11.81 -2.09 -0.46
C LEU A 114 -12.70 -0.87 -0.57
N GLU A 115 -13.67 -0.76 0.34
CA GLU A 115 -14.67 0.31 0.34
C GLU A 115 -14.43 1.34 1.45
N GLU A 116 -13.78 0.93 2.54
CA GLU A 116 -13.56 1.78 3.71
C GLU A 116 -12.16 1.58 4.27
N ILE A 117 -11.47 2.70 4.50
CA ILE A 117 -10.14 2.74 5.12
C ILE A 117 -10.18 3.69 6.29
N GLU A 118 -9.78 3.21 7.46
CA GLU A 118 -9.55 4.02 8.66
C GLU A 118 -8.09 3.89 9.08
N ILE A 119 -7.41 5.01 9.19
CA ILE A 119 -6.03 5.11 9.64
C ILE A 119 -6.00 6.04 10.84
N SER A 120 -5.43 5.59 11.94
CA SER A 120 -5.16 6.42 13.11
C SER A 120 -3.75 6.17 13.59
N ASP A 121 -3.12 7.19 14.16
CA ASP A 121 -1.84 7.07 14.84
C ASP A 121 -2.07 7.25 16.33
N ALA A 122 -2.01 6.15 17.08
CA ALA A 122 -2.22 6.15 18.52
C ALA A 122 -1.13 6.92 19.26
N TYR A 123 0.07 6.98 18.68
CA TYR A 123 1.23 7.58 19.35
C TYR A 123 1.60 8.98 18.85
N LYS A 124 1.06 9.41 17.69
CA LYS A 124 1.27 10.74 17.07
C LYS A 124 2.75 11.18 16.97
N VAL A 125 3.65 10.21 16.84
CA VAL A 125 5.10 10.45 16.94
C VAL A 125 5.78 10.48 15.59
N ASP A 126 5.26 9.71 14.62
CA ASP A 126 5.80 9.63 13.27
C ASP A 126 4.79 10.18 12.26
N HIS A 127 5.17 11.24 11.58
CA HIS A 127 4.36 11.78 10.49
C HIS A 127 4.34 10.83 9.30
N LEU A 128 3.17 10.67 8.72
CA LEU A 128 2.98 9.97 7.46
C LEU A 128 3.79 10.64 6.35
N ARG A 129 4.79 9.96 5.81
CA ARG A 129 5.63 10.54 4.75
C ARG A 129 5.19 10.19 3.34
N VAL A 130 4.46 9.11 3.17
CA VAL A 130 3.92 8.70 1.88
C VAL A 130 2.52 8.13 2.10
N ALA A 131 1.54 8.65 1.38
CA ALA A 131 0.23 8.06 1.34
C ALA A 131 -0.21 7.94 -0.12
N SER A 132 -0.45 6.72 -0.55
CA SER A 132 -1.05 6.45 -1.85
C SER A 132 -2.22 5.50 -1.68
N PHE A 133 -3.35 5.86 -2.29
CA PHE A 133 -4.54 5.02 -2.39
C PHE A 133 -4.83 4.72 -3.86
N SER A 134 -3.79 4.81 -4.68
CA SER A 134 -3.88 4.60 -6.12
C SER A 134 -4.43 3.21 -6.45
N GLY A 135 -5.36 3.14 -7.38
CA GLY A 135 -5.99 1.87 -7.79
C GLY A 135 -7.06 1.35 -6.84
N CYS A 136 -7.40 2.07 -5.75
CA CYS A 136 -8.51 1.70 -4.86
C CYS A 136 -9.86 2.08 -5.48
N THR A 137 -10.24 1.38 -6.54
CA THR A 137 -11.37 1.75 -7.41
C THR A 137 -12.76 1.56 -6.78
N ALA A 138 -12.85 0.83 -5.67
CA ALA A 138 -14.10 0.65 -4.90
C ALA A 138 -14.19 1.58 -3.70
N LEU A 139 -13.14 2.33 -3.36
CA LEU A 139 -13.05 3.13 -2.13
C LEU A 139 -14.13 4.21 -2.09
N LYS A 140 -14.92 4.20 -1.01
CA LYS A 140 -16.02 5.14 -0.75
C LYS A 140 -15.74 6.05 0.43
N SER A 141 -15.01 5.56 1.43
CA SER A 141 -14.73 6.29 2.66
C SER A 141 -13.28 6.14 3.07
N LEU A 142 -12.62 7.26 3.32
CA LEU A 142 -11.28 7.32 3.86
C LEU A 142 -11.24 8.27 5.04
N SER A 143 -10.80 7.76 6.18
CA SER A 143 -10.56 8.55 7.38
C SER A 143 -9.10 8.40 7.81
N ILE A 144 -8.41 9.52 7.94
CA ILE A 144 -7.03 9.58 8.42
C ILE A 144 -6.97 10.53 9.61
N ASP A 145 -6.71 9.97 10.78
CA ASP A 145 -6.48 10.70 12.04
C ASP A 145 -5.03 10.50 12.47
N ALA A 146 -4.12 11.07 11.69
CA ALA A 146 -2.68 10.96 11.88
C ALA A 146 -1.98 12.17 11.28
N GLY A 147 -0.83 12.55 11.82
CA GLY A 147 -0.02 13.63 11.28
C GLY A 147 0.47 13.29 9.86
N ILE A 148 0.04 14.03 8.86
CA ILE A 148 0.46 13.84 7.47
C ILE A 148 1.39 14.99 7.09
N ASP A 149 2.69 14.68 6.99
CA ASP A 149 3.72 15.60 6.49
C ASP A 149 4.16 15.14 5.10
N LEU A 150 3.41 15.54 4.10
CA LEU A 150 3.61 15.14 2.72
C LEU A 150 3.89 16.35 1.84
N ASP A 151 5.14 16.54 1.49
CA ASP A 151 5.51 17.53 0.46
C ASP A 151 4.90 17.18 -0.91
N ALA A 152 4.71 15.91 -1.19
CA ALA A 152 4.18 15.39 -2.45
C ALA A 152 2.63 15.26 -2.48
N GLY A 153 1.95 15.42 -1.33
CA GLY A 153 0.50 15.20 -1.26
C GLY A 153 0.11 13.72 -1.12
N ILE A 154 -1.16 13.44 -1.35
CA ILE A 154 -1.74 12.09 -1.32
C ILE A 154 -2.14 11.70 -2.73
N ASP A 155 -1.76 10.50 -3.18
CA ASP A 155 -2.17 9.99 -4.49
C ASP A 155 -3.53 9.28 -4.39
N PHE A 156 -4.54 9.86 -5.06
CA PHE A 156 -5.89 9.32 -5.18
C PHE A 156 -6.22 8.78 -6.58
N THR A 157 -5.22 8.51 -7.40
CA THR A 157 -5.44 8.01 -8.76
C THR A 157 -6.33 6.76 -8.76
N GLY A 158 -7.46 6.80 -9.45
CA GLY A 158 -8.42 5.69 -9.50
C GLY A 158 -9.51 5.72 -8.42
N CYS A 159 -9.45 6.60 -7.41
CA CYS A 159 -10.44 6.71 -6.32
C CYS A 159 -11.72 7.45 -6.74
N GLN A 160 -12.27 7.12 -7.91
CA GLN A 160 -13.42 7.84 -8.49
C GLN A 160 -14.72 7.67 -7.70
N LYS A 161 -14.81 6.66 -6.81
CA LYS A 161 -15.99 6.39 -5.98
C LYS A 161 -15.87 6.97 -4.57
N LEU A 162 -14.77 7.67 -4.24
CA LEU A 162 -14.58 8.25 -2.92
C LEU A 162 -15.66 9.31 -2.65
N GLU A 163 -16.52 9.03 -1.67
CA GLU A 163 -17.63 9.88 -1.28
C GLU A 163 -17.33 10.70 -0.03
N THR A 164 -16.56 10.13 0.89
CA THR A 164 -16.22 10.76 2.17
C THR A 164 -14.72 10.74 2.39
N LEU A 165 -14.15 11.91 2.62
CA LEU A 165 -12.75 12.09 2.98
C LEU A 165 -12.65 12.92 4.26
N THR A 166 -12.05 12.32 5.28
CA THR A 166 -11.70 13.01 6.54
C THR A 166 -10.20 12.91 6.75
N ILE A 167 -9.54 14.04 6.90
CA ILE A 167 -8.11 14.10 7.20
C ILE A 167 -7.91 15.06 8.37
N LYS A 168 -7.32 14.55 9.44
CA LYS A 168 -6.88 15.38 10.56
C LYS A 168 -5.36 15.49 10.54
N GLU A 169 -4.87 16.64 10.96
CA GLU A 169 -3.44 16.92 11.06
C GLU A 169 -2.69 16.90 9.71
N TYR A 170 -3.34 17.39 8.64
CA TYR A 170 -2.70 17.51 7.32
C TYR A 170 -1.71 18.69 7.28
N MET A 171 -0.46 18.42 6.92
CA MET A 171 0.62 19.43 6.82
C MET A 171 1.19 19.58 5.41
N GLY A 172 0.62 18.92 4.42
CA GLY A 172 1.08 18.98 3.03
C GLY A 172 0.74 20.30 2.34
N ALA A 173 1.59 20.75 1.43
CA ALA A 173 1.41 21.99 0.67
C ALA A 173 0.33 21.91 -0.40
N ALA A 174 -0.02 20.73 -0.88
CA ALA A 174 -1.01 20.51 -1.94
C ALA A 174 -1.83 19.25 -1.69
N LEU A 175 -3.11 19.31 -2.03
CA LEU A 175 -4.01 18.17 -2.01
C LEU A 175 -4.77 18.14 -3.32
N ASP A 176 -4.42 17.18 -4.18
CA ASP A 176 -5.10 16.96 -5.45
C ASP A 176 -6.26 15.98 -5.26
N LEU A 177 -7.46 16.49 -5.34
CA LEU A 177 -8.70 15.72 -5.27
C LEU A 177 -9.35 15.53 -6.64
N SER A 178 -8.71 15.94 -7.73
CA SER A 178 -9.28 15.85 -9.08
C SER A 178 -9.77 14.44 -9.47
N PRO A 179 -9.14 13.32 -9.00
CA PRO A 179 -9.66 11.99 -9.26
C PRO A 179 -10.96 11.67 -8.50
N CYS A 180 -11.24 12.36 -7.39
CA CYS A 180 -12.33 12.04 -6.45
C CYS A 180 -13.67 12.66 -6.88
N ILE A 181 -14.15 12.35 -8.07
CA ILE A 181 -15.35 12.99 -8.69
C ILE A 181 -16.68 12.65 -8.01
N ALA A 182 -16.70 11.67 -7.10
CA ALA A 182 -17.89 11.30 -6.34
C ALA A 182 -17.96 11.96 -4.96
N LEU A 183 -16.98 12.81 -4.60
CA LEU A 183 -16.82 13.35 -3.26
C LEU A 183 -18.05 14.18 -2.85
N LYS A 184 -18.65 13.81 -1.71
CA LYS A 184 -19.83 14.44 -1.11
C LYS A 184 -19.51 15.14 0.20
N LYS A 185 -18.54 14.58 0.95
CA LYS A 185 -18.11 15.12 2.24
C LYS A 185 -16.59 15.24 2.28
N LEU A 186 -16.13 16.43 2.59
CA LEU A 186 -14.72 16.73 2.82
C LEU A 186 -14.57 17.40 4.17
N ASP A 187 -13.81 16.77 5.07
CA ASP A 187 -13.46 17.32 6.38
C ASP A 187 -11.93 17.30 6.55
N ILE A 188 -11.33 18.47 6.61
CA ILE A 188 -9.89 18.64 6.82
C ILE A 188 -9.71 19.50 8.06
N GLU A 189 -9.02 18.95 9.04
CA GLU A 189 -8.69 19.64 10.27
C GLU A 189 -7.18 19.63 10.51
N ASN A 190 -6.64 20.79 10.83
CA ASN A 190 -5.27 20.91 11.25
C ASN A 190 -5.19 21.28 12.74
N LEU A 191 -4.58 20.40 13.52
CA LEU A 191 -4.49 20.59 14.97
C LEU A 191 -3.28 21.45 15.42
N TYR A 192 -2.28 21.64 14.58
CA TYR A 192 -1.03 22.31 14.96
C TYR A 192 -1.00 23.84 14.76
N GLY A 193 -2.15 24.45 14.41
CA GLY A 193 -2.31 25.89 14.37
C GLY A 193 -1.82 26.57 13.09
N LYS A 194 -2.05 27.86 13.01
CA LYS A 194 -2.02 28.70 11.79
C LYS A 194 -0.66 28.81 11.09
N ASP A 195 0.43 28.38 11.70
CA ASP A 195 1.77 28.67 11.19
C ASP A 195 2.43 27.50 10.43
N ARG A 196 1.87 26.29 10.46
CA ARG A 196 2.48 25.09 9.85
C ARG A 196 1.69 24.46 8.72
N SER A 197 0.48 24.93 8.43
CA SER A 197 -0.32 24.30 7.40
C SER A 197 -1.01 25.31 6.52
N SER A 198 -0.48 25.45 5.37
CA SER A 198 -1.22 26.05 4.27
C SER A 198 -1.38 24.98 3.21
N ILE A 199 -2.60 24.46 3.02
CA ILE A 199 -2.89 23.83 1.74
C ILE A 199 -2.92 24.95 0.71
N ALA A 200 -1.74 25.30 0.21
CA ALA A 200 -1.58 26.39 -0.74
C ALA A 200 -2.30 26.14 -2.07
N LYS A 201 -2.65 24.87 -2.33
CA LYS A 201 -3.31 24.44 -3.57
C LYS A 201 -4.39 23.40 -3.27
N LEU A 202 -5.54 23.86 -2.81
CA LEU A 202 -6.76 23.05 -2.78
C LEU A 202 -7.67 23.54 -3.90
N ASP A 203 -7.83 22.75 -4.95
CA ASP A 203 -8.78 23.00 -6.03
C ASP A 203 -9.96 22.03 -5.92
N LEU A 204 -11.16 22.57 -5.75
CA LEU A 204 -12.40 21.81 -5.66
C LEU A 204 -13.32 22.01 -6.89
N ASN A 205 -12.79 22.54 -7.99
CA ASN A 205 -13.59 22.79 -9.19
C ASN A 205 -14.16 21.52 -9.82
N SER A 206 -13.47 20.40 -9.67
CA SER A 206 -13.91 19.09 -10.18
C SER A 206 -14.92 18.40 -9.26
N GLN A 207 -15.05 18.83 -7.99
CA GLN A 207 -15.89 18.20 -6.96
C GLN A 207 -17.31 18.81 -6.95
N GLN A 208 -18.08 18.55 -7.99
CA GLN A 208 -19.42 19.13 -8.16
C GLN A 208 -20.48 18.49 -7.27
N LYS A 209 -20.16 17.50 -6.46
CA LYS A 209 -21.10 16.76 -5.59
C LYS A 209 -20.90 17.03 -4.10
N ILE A 210 -19.95 17.88 -3.71
CA ILE A 210 -19.73 18.18 -2.29
C ILE A 210 -20.95 18.87 -1.71
N LEU A 211 -21.48 18.26 -0.65
CA LEU A 211 -22.61 18.77 0.14
C LEU A 211 -22.15 19.28 1.51
N GLU A 212 -21.16 18.62 2.07
CA GLU A 212 -20.58 18.95 3.38
C GLU A 212 -19.10 19.29 3.20
N LEU A 213 -18.72 20.50 3.60
CA LEU A 213 -17.32 20.97 3.57
C LEU A 213 -16.95 21.56 4.93
N SER A 214 -15.95 20.97 5.57
CA SER A 214 -15.35 21.44 6.81
C SER A 214 -13.84 21.62 6.60
N LEU A 215 -13.36 22.85 6.75
CA LEU A 215 -11.95 23.21 6.63
C LEU A 215 -11.56 23.99 7.90
N LYS A 216 -10.98 23.29 8.87
CA LYS A 216 -10.61 23.87 10.15
C LYS A 216 -9.11 24.11 10.23
N ALA A 217 -8.73 25.33 10.60
CA ALA A 217 -7.34 25.77 10.70
C ALA A 217 -6.52 25.52 9.42
N VAL A 218 -7.17 25.57 8.26
CA VAL A 218 -6.59 25.42 6.92
C VAL A 218 -6.45 26.79 6.29
N LYS A 219 -5.25 27.14 5.83
CA LYS A 219 -5.04 28.37 5.05
C LYS A 219 -5.24 28.05 3.56
N LEU A 220 -6.23 28.63 2.98
CA LEU A 220 -6.54 28.50 1.55
C LEU A 220 -5.81 29.57 0.75
N SER A 221 -5.59 29.30 -0.54
CA SER A 221 -5.11 30.29 -1.49
C SER A 221 -6.15 31.39 -1.72
N GLU A 222 -5.70 32.57 -2.18
CA GLU A 222 -6.60 33.69 -2.52
C GLU A 222 -7.56 33.34 -3.67
N ASP A 223 -7.16 32.39 -4.53
CA ASP A 223 -7.94 31.91 -5.68
C ASP A 223 -8.91 30.77 -5.34
N PHE A 224 -9.02 30.39 -4.06
CA PHE A 224 -9.92 29.29 -3.67
C PHE A 224 -11.38 29.61 -3.97
N VAL A 225 -12.02 28.72 -4.72
CA VAL A 225 -13.43 28.84 -5.10
C VAL A 225 -14.25 27.76 -4.39
N LEU A 226 -15.23 28.18 -3.63
CA LEU A 226 -16.17 27.27 -2.99
C LEU A 226 -17.05 26.57 -4.05
N PRO A 227 -17.14 25.22 -4.01
CA PRO A 227 -18.04 24.49 -4.90
C PRO A 227 -19.50 24.97 -4.76
N LYS A 228 -20.21 25.12 -5.89
CA LYS A 228 -21.61 25.61 -5.91
C LYS A 228 -22.57 24.63 -5.25
N SER A 229 -22.18 23.37 -5.12
CA SER A 229 -22.99 22.31 -4.51
C SER A 229 -23.01 22.36 -2.98
N VAL A 230 -22.07 23.07 -2.34
CA VAL A 230 -22.04 23.21 -0.87
C VAL A 230 -23.25 24.03 -0.42
N GLN A 231 -24.09 23.39 0.40
CA GLN A 231 -25.23 24.05 1.01
C GLN A 231 -24.76 24.85 2.23
N LYS A 232 -25.31 26.07 2.35
CA LYS A 232 -25.02 26.95 3.50
C LYS A 232 -25.80 26.52 4.73
#